data_dd77fb4602ec8984a10da733730699ad
#
_entry.id   dd77fb4602ec8984a10da733730699ad
#
_cell.length_a   1.000
_cell.length_b   1.000
_cell.length_c   1.000
_cell.angle_alpha   90.00
_cell.angle_beta   90.00
_cell.angle_gamma   90.00
#
_symmetry.space_group_name_H-M   'P 1'
#
loop_
_entity.id
_entity.type
_entity.pdbx_description
1 polymer ?
#
loop_
_entity_poly.entity_id
_entity_poly.type
_entity_poly.pdbx_seq_one_letter_code
_entity_poly.pdbx_strand_id
1 'polypeptide(L)'
;AHLSTLVKNMKASRPGALLLDGGDTWQGSGTALWTNAQDMVDACKLLGVDVMTLHWESSYGADRVKEIEEKDFAGKIDIVAQNVKTTDFEDPVFKPYVIKIINGVPVAIVGQAFPYTPIANPRWQTPDWSFGIRDDEMQLAVDAARAEGAQVVVVLSHNGMDVDLKMASRVTGIDAILGGHTHDGMPAPT
;
A
#
# COMPACT_ATOMS: atom_id res chain seq x y z
N ALA A 1 21.68 1.08 -2.94
CA ALA A 1 22.65 1.79 -2.09
C ALA A 1 22.28 3.27 -1.92
N HIS A 2 22.18 4.07 -2.99
CA HIS A 2 21.91 5.51 -2.88
C HIS A 2 20.56 5.82 -2.21
N LEU A 3 19.47 5.17 -2.59
CA LEU A 3 18.15 5.34 -1.97
C LEU A 3 18.21 5.04 -0.47
N SER A 4 18.87 3.95 -0.07
CA SER A 4 18.97 3.59 1.35
C SER A 4 19.71 4.65 2.17
N THR A 5 20.77 5.27 1.62
CA THR A 5 21.46 6.36 2.29
C THR A 5 20.56 7.58 2.44
N LEU A 6 19.83 7.94 1.39
CA LEU A 6 18.89 9.06 1.41
C LEU A 6 17.79 8.85 2.47
N VAL A 7 17.14 7.67 2.45
CA VAL A 7 16.07 7.33 3.41
C VAL A 7 16.61 7.36 4.85
N LYS A 8 17.77 6.78 5.11
CA LYS A 8 18.39 6.81 6.45
C LYS A 8 18.66 8.24 6.92
N ASN A 9 19.17 9.10 6.06
CA ASN A 9 19.41 10.50 6.38
C ASN A 9 18.10 11.25 6.67
N MET A 10 17.07 11.01 5.88
CA MET A 10 15.75 11.62 6.09
C MET A 10 15.10 11.15 7.40
N LYS A 11 15.14 9.85 7.69
CA LYS A 11 14.60 9.32 8.97
C LYS A 11 15.40 9.82 10.16
N ALA A 12 16.73 9.93 10.06
CA ALA A 12 17.59 10.44 11.14
C ALA A 12 17.25 11.90 11.51
N SER A 13 16.87 12.72 10.54
CA SER A 13 16.47 14.12 10.78
C SER A 13 15.00 14.27 11.21
N ARG A 14 14.21 13.19 11.22
CA ARG A 14 12.78 13.18 11.54
C ARG A 14 12.45 11.98 12.43
N PRO A 15 12.73 12.06 13.74
CA PRO A 15 12.42 10.97 14.67
C PRO A 15 10.94 10.55 14.60
N GLY A 16 10.70 9.26 14.51
CA GLY A 16 9.35 8.71 14.36
C GLY A 16 8.81 8.68 12.92
N ALA A 17 9.56 9.15 11.93
CA ALA A 17 9.12 9.10 10.53
C ALA A 17 8.93 7.65 10.05
N LEU A 18 7.79 7.38 9.41
CA LEU A 18 7.51 6.14 8.69
C LEU A 18 8.03 6.20 7.25
N LEU A 19 8.41 5.06 6.72
CA LEU A 19 8.65 4.84 5.30
C LEU A 19 7.47 4.06 4.74
N LEU A 20 6.68 4.70 3.90
CA LEU A 20 5.53 4.10 3.23
C LEU A 20 5.91 3.74 1.79
N ASP A 21 5.52 2.54 1.36
CA ASP A 21 5.76 2.02 0.02
C ASP A 21 4.42 1.94 -0.73
N GLY A 22 4.29 2.71 -1.80
CA GLY A 22 3.07 2.79 -2.60
C GLY A 22 2.81 1.57 -3.47
N GLY A 23 3.67 0.55 -3.45
CA GLY A 23 3.58 -0.61 -4.35
C GLY A 23 4.35 -0.42 -5.64
N ASP A 24 4.29 -1.41 -6.53
CA ASP A 24 5.08 -1.52 -7.77
C ASP A 24 6.58 -1.68 -7.49
N THR A 25 6.88 -2.34 -6.40
CA THR A 25 8.25 -2.46 -5.88
C THR A 25 8.88 -3.81 -6.21
N TRP A 26 8.09 -4.91 -6.20
CA TRP A 26 8.67 -6.27 -6.30
C TRP A 26 8.83 -6.76 -7.73
N GLN A 27 8.12 -6.20 -8.70
CA GLN A 27 8.05 -6.68 -10.07
C GLN A 27 8.80 -5.73 -11.01
N GLY A 28 9.37 -6.26 -12.10
CA GLY A 28 9.92 -5.47 -13.22
C GLY A 28 11.39 -5.77 -13.56
N SER A 29 12.07 -6.67 -12.83
CA SER A 29 13.42 -7.09 -13.17
C SER A 29 13.52 -8.61 -13.39
N GLY A 30 14.52 -9.04 -14.18
CA GLY A 30 14.81 -10.47 -14.34
C GLY A 30 15.20 -11.14 -13.02
N THR A 31 15.92 -10.44 -12.15
CA THR A 31 16.27 -10.96 -10.82
C THR A 31 15.02 -11.19 -9.97
N ALA A 32 14.13 -10.21 -9.91
CA ALA A 32 12.88 -10.36 -9.17
C ALA A 32 12.03 -11.53 -9.67
N LEU A 33 11.97 -11.71 -11.00
CA LEU A 33 11.29 -12.88 -11.59
C LEU A 33 11.94 -14.20 -11.15
N TRP A 34 13.27 -14.31 -11.25
CA TRP A 34 13.99 -15.55 -10.93
C TRP A 34 14.02 -15.88 -9.45
N THR A 35 13.97 -14.88 -8.58
CA THR A 35 13.92 -15.06 -7.12
C THR A 35 12.49 -15.12 -6.58
N ASN A 36 11.48 -15.05 -7.44
CA ASN A 36 10.08 -14.96 -7.05
C ASN A 36 9.85 -13.82 -6.04
N ALA A 37 10.36 -12.63 -6.35
CA ALA A 37 10.36 -11.40 -5.58
C ALA A 37 11.22 -11.39 -4.30
N GLN A 38 11.91 -12.47 -3.94
CA GLN A 38 12.63 -12.54 -2.66
C GLN A 38 13.71 -11.47 -2.51
N ASP A 39 14.42 -11.12 -3.59
CA ASP A 39 15.44 -10.06 -3.60
C ASP A 39 14.84 -8.69 -3.23
N MET A 40 13.65 -8.39 -3.75
CA MET A 40 12.97 -7.12 -3.47
C MET A 40 12.32 -7.11 -2.08
N VAL A 41 11.79 -8.25 -1.64
CA VAL A 41 11.29 -8.44 -0.27
C VAL A 41 12.41 -8.18 0.75
N ASP A 42 13.61 -8.74 0.52
CA ASP A 42 14.77 -8.49 1.37
C ASP A 42 15.24 -7.03 1.29
N ALA A 43 15.17 -6.41 0.11
CA ALA A 43 15.46 -5.00 -0.07
C ALA A 43 14.50 -4.09 0.72
N CYS A 44 13.18 -4.37 0.71
CA CYS A 44 12.19 -3.64 1.50
C CYS A 44 12.47 -3.72 3.00
N LYS A 45 12.81 -4.93 3.49
CA LYS A 45 13.22 -5.12 4.90
C LYS A 45 14.49 -4.34 5.25
N LEU A 46 15.51 -4.38 4.39
CA LEU A 46 16.77 -3.66 4.58
C LEU A 46 16.61 -2.13 4.48
N LEU A 47 15.69 -1.67 3.65
CA LEU A 47 15.37 -0.25 3.49
C LEU A 47 14.63 0.29 4.72
N GLY A 48 13.91 -0.59 5.42
CA GLY A 48 13.12 -0.25 6.58
C GLY A 48 11.76 0.34 6.22
N VAL A 49 11.08 -0.29 5.24
CA VAL A 49 9.66 -0.02 4.94
C VAL A 49 8.82 -0.38 6.16
N ASP A 50 7.89 0.48 6.51
CA ASP A 50 7.00 0.28 7.66
C ASP A 50 5.60 -0.22 7.24
N VAL A 51 5.06 0.34 6.16
CA VAL A 51 3.75 -0.04 5.59
C VAL A 51 3.82 0.02 4.08
N MET A 52 3.16 -0.92 3.38
CA MET A 52 3.04 -0.89 1.92
C MET A 52 1.62 -1.22 1.44
N THR A 53 1.30 -0.76 0.22
CA THR A 53 0.16 -1.22 -0.56
C THR A 53 0.64 -1.97 -1.81
N LEU A 54 -0.28 -2.32 -2.74
CA LEU A 54 0.04 -3.25 -3.83
C LEU A 54 -0.27 -2.66 -5.22
N HIS A 55 0.51 -3.09 -6.20
CA HIS A 55 0.25 -2.94 -7.64
C HIS A 55 0.49 -4.26 -8.36
N TRP A 56 1.65 -4.43 -9.02
CA TRP A 56 2.01 -5.66 -9.72
C TRP A 56 2.47 -6.80 -8.80
N GLU A 57 2.62 -6.57 -7.52
CA GLU A 57 2.98 -7.58 -6.53
C GLU A 57 2.06 -8.80 -6.59
N SER A 58 0.77 -8.57 -6.86
CA SER A 58 -0.24 -9.62 -7.03
C SER A 58 0.04 -10.56 -8.22
N SER A 59 0.87 -10.15 -9.19
CA SER A 59 1.24 -10.97 -10.35
C SER A 59 2.10 -12.19 -9.99
N TYR A 60 2.69 -12.22 -8.80
CA TYR A 60 3.38 -13.40 -8.26
C TYR A 60 2.41 -14.49 -7.75
N GLY A 61 1.11 -14.21 -7.74
CA GLY A 61 0.05 -15.10 -7.27
C GLY A 61 -0.27 -14.91 -5.80
N ALA A 62 -1.52 -15.23 -5.43
CA ALA A 62 -2.07 -15.05 -4.09
C ALA A 62 -1.24 -15.76 -3.01
N ASP A 63 -0.89 -17.02 -3.24
CA ASP A 63 -0.11 -17.84 -2.29
C ASP A 63 1.24 -17.19 -1.97
N ARG A 64 1.95 -16.70 -3.00
CA ARG A 64 3.26 -16.08 -2.78
C ARG A 64 3.15 -14.76 -2.02
N VAL A 65 2.20 -13.92 -2.35
CA VAL A 65 2.00 -12.64 -1.65
C VAL A 65 1.61 -12.88 -0.19
N LYS A 66 0.73 -13.84 0.07
CA LYS A 66 0.35 -14.21 1.45
C LYS A 66 1.53 -14.83 2.21
N GLU A 67 2.34 -15.66 1.57
CA GLU A 67 3.57 -16.19 2.18
C GLU A 67 4.52 -15.06 2.62
N ILE A 68 4.73 -14.06 1.76
CA ILE A 68 5.58 -12.90 2.07
C ILE A 68 5.00 -12.11 3.26
N GLU A 69 3.69 -11.83 3.25
CA GLU A 69 3.01 -11.14 4.35
C GLU A 69 3.20 -11.89 5.67
N GLU A 70 2.93 -13.20 5.68
CA GLU A 70 2.88 -14.00 6.89
C GLU A 70 4.24 -14.42 7.44
N LYS A 71 5.25 -14.59 6.56
CA LYS A 71 6.59 -15.06 6.96
C LYS A 71 7.66 -13.99 6.91
N ASP A 72 7.78 -13.30 5.78
CA ASP A 72 8.87 -12.34 5.58
C ASP A 72 8.61 -10.99 6.26
N PHE A 73 7.36 -10.53 6.19
CA PHE A 73 6.94 -9.22 6.68
C PHE A 73 6.35 -9.25 8.08
N ALA A 74 6.02 -10.42 8.60
CA ALA A 74 5.41 -10.58 9.92
C ALA A 74 6.15 -9.77 11.00
N GLY A 75 5.41 -8.82 11.63
CA GLY A 75 5.95 -7.95 12.67
C GLY A 75 6.96 -6.90 12.21
N LYS A 76 7.14 -6.71 10.91
CA LYS A 76 8.10 -5.75 10.33
C LYS A 76 7.45 -4.76 9.39
N ILE A 77 6.71 -5.25 8.39
CA ILE A 77 6.06 -4.45 7.36
C ILE A 77 4.58 -4.85 7.32
N ASP A 78 3.68 -3.89 7.45
CA ASP A 78 2.26 -4.15 7.26
C ASP A 78 1.88 -3.94 5.79
N ILE A 79 1.18 -4.92 5.19
CA ILE A 79 0.51 -4.74 3.90
C ILE A 79 -0.92 -4.28 4.18
N VAL A 80 -1.34 -3.19 3.52
CA VAL A 80 -2.68 -2.62 3.65
C VAL A 80 -3.33 -2.44 2.28
N ALA A 81 -4.56 -2.92 2.12
CA ALA A 81 -5.36 -2.72 0.91
C ALA A 81 -6.84 -2.95 1.22
N GLN A 82 -7.61 -1.88 1.33
CA GLN A 82 -9.05 -1.97 1.61
C GLN A 82 -9.84 -2.52 0.42
N ASN A 83 -9.31 -2.39 -0.79
CA ASN A 83 -10.00 -2.69 -2.03
C ASN A 83 -9.65 -4.04 -2.66
N VAL A 84 -8.87 -4.88 -1.98
CA VAL A 84 -8.55 -6.24 -2.45
C VAL A 84 -9.37 -7.26 -1.69
N LYS A 85 -10.17 -8.04 -2.42
CA LYS A 85 -11.08 -9.04 -1.85
C LYS A 85 -10.98 -10.36 -2.56
N THR A 86 -11.42 -11.43 -1.91
CA THR A 86 -11.57 -12.74 -2.55
C THR A 86 -12.65 -12.68 -3.63
N THR A 87 -12.49 -13.46 -4.70
CA THR A 87 -13.50 -13.54 -5.78
C THR A 87 -14.75 -14.33 -5.39
N ASP A 88 -14.65 -15.26 -4.43
CA ASP A 88 -15.74 -16.15 -4.08
C ASP A 88 -16.75 -15.51 -3.11
N PHE A 89 -16.26 -14.85 -2.06
CA PHE A 89 -17.10 -14.34 -0.97
C PHE A 89 -16.95 -12.85 -0.72
N GLU A 90 -16.09 -12.16 -1.48
CA GLU A 90 -15.73 -10.75 -1.27
C GLU A 90 -15.15 -10.45 0.13
N ASP A 91 -14.52 -11.46 0.74
CA ASP A 91 -13.82 -11.27 2.00
C ASP A 91 -12.57 -10.42 1.82
N PRO A 92 -12.24 -9.53 2.77
CA PRO A 92 -11.00 -8.75 2.74
C PRO A 92 -9.77 -9.66 2.72
N VAL A 93 -8.86 -9.45 1.78
CA VAL A 93 -7.60 -10.21 1.68
C VAL A 93 -6.54 -9.64 2.62
N PHE A 94 -6.48 -8.32 2.74
CA PHE A 94 -5.54 -7.60 3.58
C PHE A 94 -6.27 -6.73 4.60
N LYS A 95 -5.53 -6.26 5.61
CA LYS A 95 -6.04 -5.23 6.51
C LYS A 95 -6.38 -3.99 5.70
N PRO A 96 -7.55 -3.35 5.90
CA PRO A 96 -7.87 -2.12 5.22
C PRO A 96 -6.96 -0.97 5.64
N TYR A 97 -6.52 -0.95 6.90
CA TYR A 97 -5.63 0.05 7.48
C TYR A 97 -4.85 -0.52 8.67
N VAL A 98 -3.84 0.24 9.08
CA VAL A 98 -3.14 0.09 10.36
C VAL A 98 -3.03 1.44 11.06
N ILE A 99 -3.05 1.44 12.39
CA ILE A 99 -2.83 2.65 13.20
C ILE A 99 -1.42 2.60 13.80
N LYS A 100 -0.63 3.62 13.54
CA LYS A 100 0.71 3.81 14.10
C LYS A 100 0.73 5.04 15.00
N ILE A 101 1.38 4.94 16.15
CA ILE A 101 1.58 6.10 17.03
C ILE A 101 2.87 6.82 16.62
N ILE A 102 2.71 8.01 16.07
CA ILE A 102 3.83 8.84 15.60
C ILE A 102 3.94 10.07 16.49
N ASN A 103 5.00 10.12 17.29
CA ASN A 103 5.21 11.21 18.26
C ASN A 103 4.00 11.48 19.18
N GLY A 104 3.31 10.42 19.59
CA GLY A 104 2.12 10.48 20.45
C GLY A 104 0.81 10.69 19.69
N VAL A 105 0.82 10.84 18.37
CA VAL A 105 -0.38 11.02 17.53
C VAL A 105 -0.76 9.68 16.88
N PRO A 106 -2.01 9.18 17.06
CA PRO A 106 -2.52 8.03 16.33
C PRO A 106 -2.77 8.39 14.86
N VAL A 107 -1.99 7.79 13.96
CA VAL A 107 -2.08 7.99 12.51
C VAL A 107 -2.54 6.69 11.86
N ALA A 108 -3.68 6.70 11.19
CA ALA A 108 -4.12 5.59 10.37
C ALA A 108 -3.51 5.68 8.97
N ILE A 109 -3.00 4.57 8.47
CA ILE A 109 -2.56 4.40 7.08
C ILE A 109 -3.55 3.44 6.43
N VAL A 110 -4.43 3.95 5.58
CA VAL A 110 -5.42 3.18 4.82
C VAL A 110 -4.81 2.83 3.47
N GLY A 111 -4.86 1.55 3.09
CA GLY A 111 -4.28 1.09 1.83
C GLY A 111 -5.27 1.10 0.67
N GLN A 112 -4.78 1.50 -0.50
CA GLN A 112 -5.51 1.46 -1.76
C GLN A 112 -4.62 0.87 -2.85
N ALA A 113 -4.81 -0.41 -3.15
CA ALA A 113 -4.11 -1.10 -4.22
C ALA A 113 -4.60 -0.64 -5.59
N PHE A 114 -3.80 -0.86 -6.64
CA PHE A 114 -4.17 -0.50 -8.01
C PHE A 114 -5.48 -1.15 -8.44
N PRO A 115 -6.52 -0.35 -8.76
CA PRO A 115 -7.87 -0.87 -8.96
C PRO A 115 -8.06 -1.66 -10.26
N TYR A 116 -7.19 -1.43 -11.26
CA TYR A 116 -7.31 -2.02 -12.59
C TYR A 116 -6.41 -3.25 -12.80
N THR A 117 -5.85 -3.80 -11.75
CA THR A 117 -4.99 -5.00 -11.78
C THR A 117 -5.57 -6.15 -12.62
N PRO A 118 -6.88 -6.51 -12.50
CA PRO A 118 -7.46 -7.60 -13.29
C PRO A 118 -7.68 -7.26 -14.77
N ILE A 119 -7.64 -5.99 -15.14
CA ILE A 119 -7.77 -5.54 -16.53
C ILE A 119 -6.41 -5.51 -17.20
N ALA A 120 -5.39 -5.12 -16.44
CA ALA A 120 -4.03 -4.93 -16.95
C ALA A 120 -3.21 -6.24 -16.99
N ASN A 121 -3.65 -7.29 -16.28
CA ASN A 121 -2.97 -8.59 -16.25
C ASN A 121 -3.83 -9.71 -16.86
N PRO A 122 -3.20 -10.75 -17.39
CA PRO A 122 -3.90 -11.99 -17.71
C PRO A 122 -4.64 -12.54 -16.48
N ARG A 123 -5.89 -12.96 -16.65
CA ARG A 123 -6.75 -13.41 -15.56
C ARG A 123 -6.15 -14.54 -14.69
N TRP A 124 -5.28 -15.36 -15.27
CA TRP A 124 -4.63 -16.45 -14.57
C TRP A 124 -3.56 -15.99 -13.54
N GLN A 125 -3.09 -14.73 -13.60
CA GLN A 125 -2.13 -14.18 -12.64
C GLN A 125 -2.79 -13.73 -11.33
N THR A 126 -4.07 -13.34 -11.38
CA THR A 126 -4.82 -12.88 -10.22
C THR A 126 -6.21 -13.51 -10.17
N PRO A 127 -6.32 -14.85 -10.21
CA PRO A 127 -7.63 -15.50 -10.34
C PRO A 127 -8.48 -15.39 -9.07
N ASP A 128 -7.83 -15.30 -7.91
CA ASP A 128 -8.47 -15.47 -6.61
C ASP A 128 -8.88 -14.12 -5.98
N TRP A 129 -8.43 -13.00 -6.55
CA TRP A 129 -8.66 -11.68 -5.99
C TRP A 129 -9.39 -10.76 -6.95
N SER A 130 -10.30 -9.97 -6.39
CA SER A 130 -10.97 -8.86 -7.03
C SER A 130 -10.40 -7.52 -6.53
N PHE A 131 -10.42 -6.54 -7.43
CA PHE A 131 -9.93 -5.18 -7.19
C PHE A 131 -11.01 -4.19 -7.63
N GLY A 132 -10.85 -2.94 -7.26
CA GLY A 132 -11.75 -1.86 -7.66
C GLY A 132 -11.39 -0.56 -6.96
N ILE A 133 -11.97 0.55 -7.36
CA ILE A 133 -11.79 1.84 -6.68
C ILE A 133 -12.43 1.78 -5.29
N ARG A 134 -13.67 1.28 -5.20
CA ARG A 134 -14.41 1.01 -3.95
C ARG A 134 -14.40 2.19 -2.98
N ASP A 135 -14.79 3.36 -3.47
CA ASP A 135 -14.79 4.59 -2.69
C ASP A 135 -15.77 4.55 -1.48
N ASP A 136 -16.90 3.85 -1.60
CA ASP A 136 -17.81 3.63 -0.48
C ASP A 136 -17.14 2.81 0.65
N GLU A 137 -16.36 1.79 0.29
CA GLU A 137 -15.62 0.99 1.26
C GLU A 137 -14.42 1.75 1.83
N MET A 138 -13.78 2.62 1.04
CA MET A 138 -12.79 3.56 1.54
C MET A 138 -13.38 4.44 2.63
N GLN A 139 -14.62 4.97 2.44
CA GLN A 139 -15.29 5.74 3.49
C GLN A 139 -15.49 4.92 4.77
N LEU A 140 -15.93 3.66 4.63
CA LEU A 140 -16.08 2.78 5.81
C LEU A 140 -14.75 2.53 6.53
N ALA A 141 -13.66 2.36 5.80
CA ALA A 141 -12.34 2.17 6.40
C ALA A 141 -11.86 3.44 7.13
N VAL A 142 -12.07 4.61 6.55
CA VAL A 142 -11.76 5.91 7.18
C VAL A 142 -12.58 6.11 8.45
N ASP A 143 -13.88 5.86 8.38
CA ASP A 143 -14.79 6.00 9.54
C ASP A 143 -14.41 5.04 10.67
N ALA A 144 -14.09 3.79 10.34
CA ALA A 144 -13.62 2.80 11.32
C ALA A 144 -12.30 3.22 11.98
N ALA A 145 -11.32 3.68 11.19
CA ALA A 145 -10.06 4.17 11.72
C ALA A 145 -10.25 5.37 12.66
N ARG A 146 -11.13 6.30 12.31
CA ARG A 146 -11.50 7.43 13.18
C ARG A 146 -12.18 6.97 14.46
N ALA A 147 -13.10 6.01 14.37
CA ALA A 147 -13.78 5.44 15.53
C ALA A 147 -12.81 4.72 16.48
N GLU A 148 -11.74 4.12 15.96
CA GLU A 148 -10.65 3.53 16.74
C GLU A 148 -9.68 4.57 17.34
N GLY A 149 -9.89 5.87 17.07
CA GLY A 149 -9.13 6.95 17.69
C GLY A 149 -8.04 7.55 16.83
N ALA A 150 -8.00 7.25 15.52
CA ALA A 150 -7.07 7.91 14.61
C ALA A 150 -7.34 9.41 14.53
N GLN A 151 -6.32 10.21 14.84
CA GLN A 151 -6.37 11.67 14.76
C GLN A 151 -5.98 12.16 13.35
N VAL A 152 -5.17 11.38 12.64
CA VAL A 152 -4.76 11.63 11.25
C VAL A 152 -5.05 10.38 10.44
N VAL A 153 -5.63 10.56 9.26
CA VAL A 153 -5.88 9.49 8.29
C VAL A 153 -5.14 9.80 6.99
N VAL A 154 -4.19 8.94 6.65
CA VAL A 154 -3.42 9.00 5.41
C VAL A 154 -3.84 7.83 4.53
N VAL A 155 -4.19 8.09 3.28
CA VAL A 155 -4.40 7.04 2.28
C VAL A 155 -3.08 6.82 1.54
N LEU A 156 -2.57 5.60 1.60
CA LEU A 156 -1.44 5.12 0.80
C LEU A 156 -2.01 4.48 -0.46
N SER A 157 -1.89 5.16 -1.59
CA SER A 157 -2.63 4.84 -2.81
C SER A 157 -1.72 4.49 -3.99
N HIS A 158 -2.16 3.50 -4.78
CA HIS A 158 -1.64 3.21 -6.11
C HIS A 158 -2.69 3.44 -7.22
N ASN A 159 -3.69 4.27 -6.99
CA ASN A 159 -4.75 4.53 -7.97
C ASN A 159 -4.28 5.27 -9.24
N GLY A 160 -3.31 6.15 -9.09
CA GLY A 160 -2.99 7.21 -10.05
C GLY A 160 -3.68 8.53 -9.72
N MET A 161 -3.08 9.63 -10.18
CA MET A 161 -3.42 11.01 -9.79
C MET A 161 -4.89 11.39 -10.03
N ASP A 162 -5.44 11.05 -11.18
CA ASP A 162 -6.81 11.40 -11.56
C ASP A 162 -7.86 10.67 -10.69
N VAL A 163 -7.61 9.41 -10.37
CA VAL A 163 -8.49 8.63 -9.48
C VAL A 163 -8.36 9.12 -8.04
N ASP A 164 -7.16 9.44 -7.58
CA ASP A 164 -6.92 9.98 -6.23
C ASP A 164 -7.60 11.34 -6.04
N LEU A 165 -7.52 12.24 -7.01
CA LEU A 165 -8.26 13.51 -6.99
C LEU A 165 -9.78 13.29 -6.91
N LYS A 166 -10.28 12.30 -7.65
CA LYS A 166 -11.71 11.94 -7.60
C LYS A 166 -12.08 11.36 -6.25
N MET A 167 -11.27 10.46 -5.69
CA MET A 167 -11.49 9.88 -4.37
C MET A 167 -11.49 10.95 -3.28
N ALA A 168 -10.55 11.90 -3.31
CA ALA A 168 -10.50 13.03 -2.38
C ALA A 168 -11.77 13.90 -2.41
N SER A 169 -12.46 13.96 -3.56
CA SER A 169 -13.73 14.68 -3.70
C SER A 169 -14.95 13.92 -3.18
N ARG A 170 -14.83 12.61 -2.94
CA ARG A 170 -15.95 11.73 -2.60
C ARG A 170 -15.90 11.20 -1.17
N VAL A 171 -14.70 10.99 -0.66
CA VAL A 171 -14.47 10.43 0.67
C VAL A 171 -14.11 11.54 1.65
N THR A 172 -14.81 11.61 2.77
CA THR A 172 -14.57 12.59 3.82
C THR A 172 -13.71 12.02 4.93
N GLY A 173 -12.99 12.87 5.65
CA GLY A 173 -12.18 12.45 6.80
C GLY A 173 -10.76 11.98 6.47
N ILE A 174 -10.34 12.06 5.22
CA ILE A 174 -8.95 11.86 4.80
C ILE A 174 -8.19 13.17 5.00
N ASP A 175 -7.01 13.14 5.63
CA ASP A 175 -6.13 14.30 5.81
C ASP A 175 -5.11 14.43 4.68
N ALA A 176 -4.64 13.31 4.14
CA ALA A 176 -3.71 13.30 3.01
C ALA A 176 -3.83 12.00 2.19
N ILE A 177 -3.62 12.11 0.88
CA ILE A 177 -3.42 10.97 -0.02
C ILE A 177 -1.97 11.01 -0.52
N LEU A 178 -1.25 9.93 -0.31
CA LEU A 178 0.08 9.70 -0.87
C LEU A 178 -0.07 8.78 -2.07
N GLY A 179 -0.16 9.38 -3.25
CA GLY A 179 -0.47 8.67 -4.49
C GLY A 179 0.76 8.15 -5.21
N GLY A 180 0.57 7.10 -6.01
CA GLY A 180 1.54 6.49 -6.90
C GLY A 180 0.95 6.24 -8.30
N HIS A 181 1.57 5.36 -9.07
CA HIS A 181 1.18 4.85 -10.39
C HIS A 181 1.51 5.76 -11.59
N THR A 182 1.00 6.99 -11.62
CA THR A 182 1.14 7.86 -12.80
C THR A 182 2.51 8.55 -12.91
N HIS A 183 3.38 8.37 -11.91
CA HIS A 183 4.74 8.94 -11.86
C HIS A 183 4.75 10.47 -11.97
N ASP A 184 3.70 11.12 -11.52
CA ASP A 184 3.61 12.58 -11.52
C ASP A 184 4.57 13.18 -10.47
N GLY A 185 5.35 14.14 -10.90
CA GLY A 185 6.19 14.93 -10.00
C GLY A 185 5.43 16.13 -9.45
N MET A 186 4.88 16.02 -8.25
CA MET A 186 4.10 17.07 -7.59
C MET A 186 4.97 17.89 -6.65
N PRO A 187 5.43 19.08 -7.04
CA PRO A 187 6.30 19.91 -6.20
C PRO A 187 5.55 20.56 -5.02
N ALA A 188 4.23 20.61 -5.10
CA ALA A 188 3.34 21.10 -4.04
C ALA A 188 2.10 20.18 -3.95
N PRO A 189 1.47 20.07 -2.76
CA PRO A 189 0.20 19.37 -2.63
C PRO A 189 -0.91 20.00 -3.49
N THR A 190 -1.79 19.15 -3.99
CA THR A 190 -2.96 19.56 -4.80
C THR A 190 -4.21 19.48 -3.96
#